data_2f41ee5990fd2ea76b9754e1d4c4d3d2
#
_entry.id   2f41ee5990fd2ea76b9754e1d4c4d3d2
#
_cell.length_a   1.000
_cell.length_b   1.000
_cell.length_c   1.000
_cell.angle_alpha   90.00
_cell.angle_beta   90.00
_cell.angle_gamma   90.00
#
_symmetry.space_group_name_H-M   'P 1'
#
loop_
_entity.id
_entity.type
_entity.pdbx_description
1 polymer ?
#
loop_
_entity_poly.entity_id
_entity_poly.type
_entity_poly.pdbx_seq_one_letter_code
_entity_poly.pdbx_strand_id
1 'polypeptide(L)'
;VLAGPSKHFKTSFALIMASAYLKKYDDAVLLFYDSEFGSPQAYFENFDIDTTRVLHTPITNVEELKFDIIAQLEGLDRKDKVIIIIDSVGNLASKKELEDAINEKSVADMSRAKALKGLFRMTTPYLNMKDIPLLAVNHTYKEIGLFPKDVVSGGTGIYYSADNIWIVGRQQDKQGTEIKGYHFVINVEKSRYVKEKSKIPISVSWDGGVEYWSGLLDVALSGNYVSKPSAGW
;
A
#
# COMPACT_ATOMS: atom_id res chain seq x y z
N VAL A 1 3.07 4.27 -1.64
CA VAL A 1 3.40 2.85 -1.45
C VAL A 1 3.22 2.49 0.01
N LEU A 2 2.50 1.39 0.27
CA LEU A 2 2.35 0.76 1.58
C LEU A 2 3.19 -0.52 1.62
N ALA A 3 4.31 -0.49 2.31
CA ALA A 3 5.24 -1.60 2.37
C ALA A 3 5.35 -2.19 3.78
N GLY A 4 5.75 -3.45 3.89
CA GLY A 4 5.97 -4.11 5.17
C GLY A 4 5.92 -5.63 5.07
N PRO A 5 6.28 -6.35 6.13
CA PRO A 5 6.17 -7.80 6.20
C PRO A 5 4.73 -8.31 5.99
N SER A 6 4.57 -9.60 5.78
CA SER A 6 3.23 -10.23 5.71
C SER A 6 2.45 -9.98 7.01
N LYS A 7 1.12 -9.96 6.93
CA LYS A 7 0.20 -9.73 8.07
C LYS A 7 0.39 -8.38 8.79
N HIS A 8 0.85 -7.35 8.09
CA HIS A 8 0.98 -5.99 8.62
C HIS A 8 -0.14 -5.06 8.17
N PHE A 9 -1.33 -5.58 7.90
CA PHE A 9 -2.56 -4.80 7.65
C PHE A 9 -2.50 -3.85 6.43
N LYS A 10 -1.55 -4.06 5.51
CA LYS A 10 -1.31 -3.19 4.35
C LYS A 10 -2.54 -3.05 3.44
N THR A 11 -3.11 -4.18 3.04
CA THR A 11 -4.36 -4.23 2.24
C THR A 11 -5.48 -3.51 2.95
N SER A 12 -5.68 -3.76 4.25
CA SER A 12 -6.72 -3.12 5.06
C SER A 12 -6.55 -1.60 5.08
N PHE A 13 -5.33 -1.08 5.27
CA PHE A 13 -5.07 0.36 5.20
C PHE A 13 -5.33 0.93 3.81
N ALA A 14 -4.98 0.20 2.73
CA ALA A 14 -5.30 0.62 1.37
C ALA A 14 -6.82 0.69 1.14
N LEU A 15 -7.59 -0.30 1.63
CA LEU A 15 -9.05 -0.33 1.52
C LEU A 15 -9.72 0.77 2.37
N ILE A 16 -9.21 1.09 3.56
CA ILE A 16 -9.68 2.24 4.36
C ILE A 16 -9.53 3.55 3.57
N MET A 17 -8.39 3.75 2.90
CA MET A 17 -8.17 4.94 2.08
C MET A 17 -9.09 4.95 0.85
N ALA A 18 -9.31 3.79 0.21
CA ALA A 18 -10.25 3.67 -0.90
C ALA A 18 -11.68 3.95 -0.46
N SER A 19 -12.13 3.38 0.67
CA SER A 19 -13.43 3.65 1.26
C SER A 19 -13.66 5.15 1.49
N ALA A 20 -12.67 5.82 2.09
CA ALA A 20 -12.74 7.26 2.31
C ALA A 20 -12.82 8.06 0.99
N TYR A 21 -12.11 7.64 -0.05
CA TYR A 21 -12.18 8.26 -1.37
C TYR A 21 -13.54 8.07 -2.04
N LEU A 22 -14.08 6.84 -2.00
CA LEU A 22 -15.40 6.51 -2.54
C LEU A 22 -16.54 7.22 -1.79
N LYS A 23 -16.40 7.42 -0.47
CA LYS A 23 -17.34 8.20 0.34
C LYS A 23 -17.29 9.71 0.03
N LYS A 24 -16.11 10.21 -0.36
CA LYS A 24 -15.94 11.62 -0.71
C LYS A 24 -16.49 11.97 -2.09
N TYR A 25 -16.47 11.03 -3.03
CA TYR A 25 -16.91 11.22 -4.41
C TYR A 25 -17.91 10.13 -4.78
N ASP A 26 -19.17 10.51 -4.96
CA ASP A 26 -20.29 9.57 -5.18
C ASP A 26 -20.16 8.80 -6.49
N ASP A 27 -19.50 9.38 -7.50
CA ASP A 27 -19.25 8.82 -8.82
C ASP A 27 -17.89 8.08 -8.92
N ALA A 28 -17.12 8.03 -7.83
CA ALA A 28 -15.79 7.41 -7.87
C ALA A 28 -15.86 5.89 -8.02
N VAL A 29 -14.83 5.35 -8.68
CA VAL A 29 -14.63 3.91 -8.92
C VAL A 29 -13.28 3.47 -8.37
N LEU A 30 -13.23 2.29 -7.80
CA LEU A 30 -11.99 1.60 -7.40
C LEU A 30 -11.57 0.62 -8.48
N LEU A 31 -10.39 0.81 -9.06
CA LEU A 31 -9.70 -0.23 -9.84
C LEU A 31 -8.79 -1.02 -8.88
N PHE A 32 -9.13 -2.28 -8.64
CA PHE A 32 -8.40 -3.13 -7.72
C PHE A 32 -7.71 -4.26 -8.50
N TYR A 33 -6.39 -4.15 -8.62
CA TYR A 33 -5.53 -5.16 -9.24
C TYR A 33 -5.04 -6.13 -8.18
N ASP A 34 -5.47 -7.40 -8.28
CA ASP A 34 -5.21 -8.45 -7.29
C ASP A 34 -4.22 -9.49 -7.83
N SER A 35 -3.03 -9.54 -7.25
CA SER A 35 -2.02 -10.57 -7.53
C SER A 35 -1.90 -11.60 -6.41
N GLU A 36 -2.61 -11.40 -5.29
CA GLU A 36 -2.63 -12.34 -4.16
C GLU A 36 -3.83 -13.27 -4.23
N PHE A 37 -4.83 -12.95 -5.05
CA PHE A 37 -6.09 -13.70 -5.22
C PHE A 37 -6.83 -13.94 -3.91
N GLY A 38 -6.63 -13.05 -2.95
CA GLY A 38 -7.10 -13.19 -1.57
C GLY A 38 -8.21 -12.22 -1.15
N SER A 39 -8.79 -11.45 -2.08
CA SER A 39 -9.75 -10.39 -1.77
C SER A 39 -11.17 -10.74 -2.27
N PRO A 40 -11.93 -11.59 -1.56
CA PRO A 40 -13.31 -11.88 -1.91
C PRO A 40 -14.19 -10.64 -1.74
N GLN A 41 -15.40 -10.64 -2.35
CA GLN A 41 -16.34 -9.53 -2.30
C GLN A 41 -16.65 -9.07 -0.85
N ALA A 42 -16.88 -9.99 0.07
CA ALA A 42 -17.13 -9.68 1.47
C ALA A 42 -15.99 -8.89 2.14
N TYR A 43 -14.79 -8.98 1.61
CA TYR A 43 -13.65 -8.22 2.14
C TYR A 43 -13.78 -6.73 1.87
N PHE A 44 -14.27 -6.34 0.69
CA PHE A 44 -14.56 -4.94 0.36
C PHE A 44 -15.72 -4.40 1.21
N GLU A 45 -16.79 -5.20 1.38
CA GLU A 45 -17.96 -4.84 2.17
C GLU A 45 -17.60 -4.55 3.64
N ASN A 46 -16.64 -5.29 4.22
CA ASN A 46 -16.15 -5.05 5.58
C ASN A 46 -15.49 -3.66 5.76
N PHE A 47 -15.13 -2.99 4.68
CA PHE A 47 -14.59 -1.62 4.67
C PHE A 47 -15.61 -0.59 4.17
N ASP A 48 -16.90 -0.92 4.16
CA ASP A 48 -18.00 -0.07 3.64
C ASP A 48 -17.77 0.34 2.17
N ILE A 49 -17.20 -0.54 1.36
CA ILE A 49 -16.99 -0.35 -0.06
C ILE A 49 -18.13 -1.02 -0.83
N ASP A 50 -18.89 -0.22 -1.57
CA ASP A 50 -19.90 -0.72 -2.51
C ASP A 50 -19.19 -1.44 -3.67
N THR A 51 -19.38 -2.75 -3.75
CA THR A 51 -18.73 -3.61 -4.74
C THR A 51 -19.20 -3.36 -6.17
N THR A 52 -20.33 -2.70 -6.39
CA THR A 52 -20.76 -2.25 -7.72
C THR A 52 -19.87 -1.15 -8.29
N ARG A 53 -19.08 -0.51 -7.44
CA ARG A 53 -18.10 0.53 -7.76
C ARG A 53 -16.66 0.02 -7.79
N VAL A 54 -16.47 -1.31 -7.79
CA VAL A 54 -15.14 -1.94 -7.80
C VAL A 54 -14.95 -2.72 -9.10
N LEU A 55 -13.96 -2.34 -9.88
CA LEU A 55 -13.44 -3.18 -10.95
C LEU A 55 -12.28 -4.02 -10.37
N HIS A 56 -12.60 -5.25 -9.99
CA HIS A 56 -11.63 -6.22 -9.45
C HIS A 56 -11.02 -7.03 -10.58
N THR A 57 -9.73 -6.84 -10.80
CA THR A 57 -8.97 -7.46 -11.90
C THR A 57 -7.86 -8.34 -11.35
N PRO A 58 -8.00 -9.67 -11.39
CA PRO A 58 -6.91 -10.59 -11.09
C PRO A 58 -5.78 -10.43 -12.10
N ILE A 59 -4.53 -10.40 -11.65
CA ILE A 59 -3.34 -10.28 -12.52
C ILE A 59 -2.24 -11.21 -12.07
N THR A 60 -1.46 -11.72 -13.04
CA THR A 60 -0.41 -12.71 -12.77
C THR A 60 1.01 -12.17 -12.99
N ASN A 61 1.17 -11.15 -13.82
CA ASN A 61 2.48 -10.62 -14.17
C ASN A 61 2.46 -9.10 -14.39
N VAL A 62 3.65 -8.50 -14.33
CA VAL A 62 3.85 -7.05 -14.44
C VAL A 62 3.44 -6.50 -15.79
N GLU A 63 3.66 -7.27 -16.87
CA GLU A 63 3.33 -6.82 -18.23
C GLU A 63 1.82 -6.78 -18.45
N GLU A 64 1.09 -7.76 -17.95
CA GLU A 64 -0.38 -7.78 -17.96
C GLU A 64 -0.94 -6.56 -17.23
N LEU A 65 -0.50 -6.31 -15.98
CA LEU A 65 -0.84 -5.12 -15.23
C LEU A 65 -0.54 -3.84 -16.02
N LYS A 66 0.65 -3.75 -16.60
CA LYS A 66 1.07 -2.56 -17.34
C LYS A 66 0.14 -2.26 -18.53
N PHE A 67 -0.23 -3.28 -19.31
CA PHE A 67 -1.11 -3.08 -20.45
C PHE A 67 -2.51 -2.67 -20.02
N ASP A 68 -3.08 -3.34 -19.03
CA ASP A 68 -4.44 -3.04 -18.59
C ASP A 68 -4.53 -1.65 -17.94
N ILE A 69 -3.65 -1.34 -16.99
CA ILE A 69 -3.69 -0.04 -16.28
C ILE A 69 -3.48 1.15 -17.24
N ILE A 70 -2.63 1.00 -18.28
CA ILE A 70 -2.44 2.05 -19.27
C ILE A 70 -3.70 2.21 -20.11
N ALA A 71 -4.32 1.12 -20.56
CA ALA A 71 -5.56 1.16 -21.34
C ALA A 71 -6.69 1.85 -20.55
N GLN A 72 -6.85 1.51 -19.25
CA GLN A 72 -7.80 2.18 -18.36
C GLN A 72 -7.48 3.68 -18.24
N LEU A 73 -6.22 4.02 -17.97
CA LEU A 73 -5.80 5.40 -17.79
C LEU A 73 -5.95 6.25 -19.07
N GLU A 74 -5.78 5.68 -20.26
CA GLU A 74 -6.01 6.38 -21.54
C GLU A 74 -7.48 6.77 -21.70
N GLY A 75 -8.40 5.90 -21.31
CA GLY A 75 -9.84 6.12 -21.41
C GLY A 75 -10.43 7.11 -20.40
N LEU A 76 -9.68 7.51 -19.38
CA LEU A 76 -10.16 8.40 -18.29
C LEU A 76 -9.81 9.86 -18.60
N ASP A 77 -10.66 10.77 -18.12
CA ASP A 77 -10.42 12.21 -18.08
C ASP A 77 -10.05 12.68 -16.66
N ARG A 78 -9.51 13.89 -16.53
CA ARG A 78 -9.19 14.51 -15.23
C ARG A 78 -10.42 14.72 -14.32
N LYS A 79 -11.61 14.81 -14.88
CA LYS A 79 -12.87 14.92 -14.13
C LYS A 79 -13.29 13.62 -13.48
N ASP A 80 -12.88 12.48 -14.07
CA ASP A 80 -13.29 11.16 -13.60
C ASP A 80 -12.62 10.85 -12.25
N LYS A 81 -13.41 10.34 -11.31
CA LYS A 81 -12.96 10.05 -9.95
C LYS A 81 -12.64 8.56 -9.85
N VAL A 82 -11.36 8.26 -9.92
CA VAL A 82 -10.86 6.89 -9.87
C VAL A 82 -9.75 6.80 -8.82
N ILE A 83 -9.76 5.73 -8.03
CA ILE A 83 -8.65 5.33 -7.17
C ILE A 83 -8.15 3.96 -7.59
N ILE A 84 -6.85 3.76 -7.63
CA ILE A 84 -6.23 2.50 -8.06
C ILE A 84 -5.52 1.87 -6.88
N ILE A 85 -5.75 0.57 -6.66
CA ILE A 85 -4.98 -0.26 -5.73
C ILE A 85 -4.32 -1.39 -6.50
N ILE A 86 -3.03 -1.64 -6.23
CA ILE A 86 -2.30 -2.82 -6.69
C ILE A 86 -1.92 -3.64 -5.44
N ASP A 87 -2.52 -4.81 -5.27
CA ASP A 87 -2.28 -5.71 -4.14
C ASP A 87 -1.86 -7.11 -4.60
N SER A 88 -0.61 -7.42 -4.56
CA SER A 88 0.56 -6.62 -4.23
C SER A 88 1.57 -6.58 -5.37
N VAL A 89 2.32 -5.49 -5.47
CA VAL A 89 3.45 -5.41 -6.43
C VAL A 89 4.51 -6.48 -6.13
N GLY A 90 4.63 -6.87 -4.85
CA GLY A 90 5.59 -7.86 -4.38
C GLY A 90 5.45 -9.24 -4.99
N ASN A 91 4.22 -9.66 -5.30
CA ASN A 91 3.90 -11.00 -5.83
C ASN A 91 3.94 -11.09 -7.35
N LEU A 92 3.97 -9.97 -8.06
CA LEU A 92 3.99 -9.99 -9.52
C LEU A 92 5.33 -10.51 -10.06
N ALA A 93 5.29 -11.57 -10.84
CA ALA A 93 6.41 -12.02 -11.66
C ALA A 93 6.52 -11.16 -12.94
N SER A 94 7.66 -11.19 -13.63
CA SER A 94 7.71 -10.77 -15.03
C SER A 94 7.21 -11.90 -15.94
N LYS A 95 6.73 -11.57 -17.13
CA LYS A 95 6.34 -12.56 -18.13
C LYS A 95 7.50 -13.52 -18.42
N LYS A 96 8.72 -13.00 -18.46
CA LYS A 96 9.93 -13.80 -18.69
C LYS A 96 10.19 -14.78 -17.53
N GLU A 97 10.02 -14.40 -16.26
CA GLU A 97 10.13 -15.34 -15.13
C GLU A 97 9.14 -16.50 -15.26
N LEU A 98 7.90 -16.22 -15.70
CA LEU A 98 6.89 -17.26 -15.94
C LEU A 98 7.29 -18.19 -17.11
N GLU A 99 7.78 -17.63 -18.20
CA GLU A 99 8.26 -18.41 -19.38
C GLU A 99 9.47 -19.26 -19.03
N ASP A 100 10.42 -18.72 -18.27
CA ASP A 100 11.62 -19.44 -17.83
C ASP A 100 11.27 -20.57 -16.85
N ALA A 101 10.30 -20.36 -15.95
CA ALA A 101 9.78 -21.40 -15.06
C ALA A 101 9.13 -22.57 -15.81
N ILE A 102 8.31 -22.26 -16.84
CA ILE A 102 7.68 -23.29 -17.71
C ILE A 102 8.74 -24.09 -18.47
N ASN A 103 9.83 -23.44 -18.89
CA ASN A 103 10.91 -24.07 -19.65
C ASN A 103 12.02 -24.65 -18.77
N GLU A 104 11.83 -24.77 -17.44
CA GLU A 104 12.77 -25.30 -16.46
C GLU A 104 14.14 -24.60 -16.48
N LYS A 105 14.20 -23.32 -16.84
CA LYS A 105 15.42 -22.53 -16.85
C LYS A 105 15.63 -21.85 -15.51
N SER A 106 16.76 -22.13 -14.88
CA SER A 106 17.18 -21.47 -13.64
C SER A 106 18.23 -20.39 -13.96
N VAL A 107 17.79 -19.19 -14.28
CA VAL A 107 18.67 -18.05 -14.52
C VAL A 107 18.28 -16.93 -13.58
N ALA A 108 19.30 -16.33 -12.91
CA ALA A 108 19.07 -15.11 -12.13
C ALA A 108 18.58 -14.01 -13.07
N ASP A 109 17.35 -13.57 -12.87
CA ASP A 109 16.67 -12.64 -13.79
C ASP A 109 16.41 -11.28 -13.16
N MET A 110 16.87 -10.24 -13.83
CA MET A 110 16.60 -8.83 -13.49
C MET A 110 15.39 -8.26 -14.25
N SER A 111 14.68 -9.12 -15.03
CA SER A 111 13.58 -8.68 -15.90
C SER A 111 12.43 -8.06 -15.09
N ARG A 112 12.10 -8.64 -13.92
CA ARG A 112 11.04 -8.13 -13.05
C ARG A 112 11.30 -6.68 -12.59
N ALA A 113 12.51 -6.38 -12.10
CA ALA A 113 12.84 -5.02 -11.70
C ALA A 113 12.78 -4.02 -12.86
N LYS A 114 13.19 -4.44 -14.07
CA LYS A 114 13.08 -3.66 -15.31
C LYS A 114 11.63 -3.46 -15.72
N ALA A 115 10.79 -4.49 -15.64
CA ALA A 115 9.37 -4.44 -15.97
C ALA A 115 8.62 -3.49 -15.02
N LEU A 116 8.85 -3.60 -13.69
CA LEU A 116 8.29 -2.70 -12.68
C LEU A 116 8.71 -1.25 -12.89
N LYS A 117 10.00 -1.01 -13.16
CA LYS A 117 10.49 0.34 -13.50
C LYS A 117 9.79 0.89 -14.75
N GLY A 118 9.56 0.05 -15.75
CA GLY A 118 8.79 0.39 -16.97
C GLY A 118 7.35 0.75 -16.67
N LEU A 119 6.66 -0.09 -15.86
CA LEU A 119 5.29 0.13 -15.41
C LEU A 119 5.14 1.53 -14.77
N PHE A 120 5.87 1.80 -13.70
CA PHE A 120 5.72 3.07 -12.97
C PHE A 120 6.15 4.29 -13.80
N ARG A 121 7.19 4.18 -14.63
CA ARG A 121 7.60 5.26 -15.52
C ARG A 121 6.51 5.63 -16.53
N MET A 122 5.76 4.65 -17.02
CA MET A 122 4.71 4.88 -18.02
C MET A 122 3.40 5.34 -17.38
N THR A 123 3.05 4.86 -16.19
CA THR A 123 1.78 5.19 -15.52
C THR A 123 1.81 6.52 -14.77
N THR A 124 2.95 6.87 -14.14
CA THR A 124 3.08 8.09 -13.31
C THR A 124 2.65 9.37 -14.02
N PRO A 125 3.00 9.63 -15.30
CA PRO A 125 2.53 10.83 -15.99
C PRO A 125 1.00 10.90 -16.10
N TYR A 126 0.34 9.80 -16.44
CA TYR A 126 -1.13 9.74 -16.51
C TYR A 126 -1.78 10.03 -15.16
N LEU A 127 -1.27 9.39 -14.09
CA LEU A 127 -1.78 9.57 -12.73
C LEU A 127 -1.71 11.04 -12.30
N ASN A 128 -0.57 11.69 -12.53
CA ASN A 128 -0.39 13.10 -12.17
C ASN A 128 -1.24 14.05 -13.04
N MET A 129 -1.27 13.86 -14.36
CA MET A 129 -2.05 14.72 -15.27
C MET A 129 -3.56 14.61 -15.04
N LYS A 130 -4.03 13.41 -14.66
CA LYS A 130 -5.45 13.13 -14.46
C LYS A 130 -5.90 13.20 -12.99
N ASP A 131 -4.97 13.47 -12.07
CA ASP A 131 -5.23 13.56 -10.61
C ASP A 131 -5.81 12.26 -10.03
N ILE A 132 -5.24 11.11 -10.44
CA ILE A 132 -5.67 9.79 -10.03
C ILE A 132 -4.73 9.24 -8.96
N PRO A 133 -5.20 8.99 -7.73
CA PRO A 133 -4.39 8.36 -6.69
C PRO A 133 -4.16 6.87 -6.98
N LEU A 134 -2.92 6.42 -6.77
CA LEU A 134 -2.53 5.01 -6.84
C LEU A 134 -1.89 4.57 -5.54
N LEU A 135 -2.43 3.52 -4.95
CA LEU A 135 -1.90 2.83 -3.77
C LEU A 135 -1.28 1.50 -4.20
N ALA A 136 0.02 1.36 -4.00
CA ALA A 136 0.72 0.12 -4.27
C ALA A 136 1.08 -0.56 -2.94
N VAL A 137 0.49 -1.73 -2.68
CA VAL A 137 0.86 -2.60 -1.58
C VAL A 137 2.11 -3.39 -1.97
N ASN A 138 3.07 -3.49 -1.04
CA ASN A 138 4.33 -4.16 -1.33
C ASN A 138 4.90 -4.86 -0.08
N HIS A 139 5.84 -5.76 -0.32
CA HIS A 139 6.59 -6.43 0.73
C HIS A 139 7.92 -5.72 1.00
N THR A 140 8.44 -5.91 2.22
CA THR A 140 9.81 -5.55 2.56
C THR A 140 10.64 -6.80 2.79
N TYR A 141 11.94 -6.69 2.56
CA TYR A 141 12.94 -7.67 2.98
C TYR A 141 13.99 -6.99 3.85
N LYS A 142 14.69 -7.78 4.66
CA LYS A 142 15.81 -7.28 5.47
C LYS A 142 17.07 -7.22 4.62
N GLU A 143 17.71 -6.06 4.56
CA GLU A 143 19.03 -5.92 3.99
C GLU A 143 20.05 -6.69 4.84
N ILE A 144 20.98 -7.37 4.18
CA ILE A 144 22.06 -8.11 4.87
C ILE A 144 23.10 -7.11 5.36
N GLY A 145 23.33 -7.05 6.68
CA GLY A 145 24.32 -6.14 7.27
C GLY A 145 24.31 -6.16 8.80
N LEU A 146 25.22 -5.43 9.42
CA LEU A 146 25.31 -5.30 10.89
C LEU A 146 24.06 -4.65 11.50
N PHE A 147 23.37 -3.77 10.74
CA PHE A 147 22.14 -3.10 11.13
C PHE A 147 21.10 -3.29 10.02
N PRO A 148 20.40 -4.44 10.01
CA PRO A 148 19.44 -4.77 8.96
C PRO A 148 18.32 -3.72 8.87
N LYS A 149 18.11 -3.16 7.69
CA LYS A 149 17.00 -2.23 7.40
C LYS A 149 15.93 -2.95 6.58
N ASP A 150 14.69 -2.49 6.73
CA ASP A 150 13.61 -2.91 5.85
C ASP A 150 13.74 -2.19 4.52
N VAL A 151 13.86 -2.96 3.44
CA VAL A 151 13.96 -2.44 2.07
C VAL A 151 12.71 -2.85 1.30
N VAL A 152 12.14 -1.90 0.58
CA VAL A 152 10.95 -2.14 -0.26
C VAL A 152 11.32 -2.99 -1.47
N SER A 153 10.59 -4.09 -1.69
CA SER A 153 10.80 -4.99 -2.82
C SER A 153 10.52 -4.30 -4.17
N GLY A 154 11.11 -4.81 -5.26
CA GLY A 154 10.83 -4.34 -6.62
C GLY A 154 11.81 -3.32 -7.19
N GLY A 155 12.91 -3.06 -6.48
CA GLY A 155 14.02 -2.23 -6.96
C GLY A 155 13.74 -0.73 -6.91
N THR A 156 14.66 0.04 -7.48
CA THR A 156 14.65 1.52 -7.38
C THR A 156 13.52 2.19 -8.17
N GLY A 157 12.90 1.50 -9.12
CA GLY A 157 11.84 2.08 -9.96
C GLY A 157 10.64 2.55 -9.17
N ILE A 158 10.14 1.73 -8.24
CA ILE A 158 9.02 2.08 -7.35
C ILE A 158 9.41 3.21 -6.39
N TYR A 159 10.64 3.17 -5.87
CA TYR A 159 11.14 4.17 -4.94
C TYR A 159 11.16 5.57 -5.56
N TYR A 160 11.66 5.70 -6.80
CA TYR A 160 11.72 7.01 -7.49
C TYR A 160 10.35 7.51 -7.94
N SER A 161 9.45 6.63 -8.33
CA SER A 161 8.13 7.02 -8.84
C SER A 161 7.13 7.38 -7.74
N ALA A 162 7.29 6.84 -6.53
CA ALA A 162 6.37 7.08 -5.43
C ALA A 162 6.54 8.49 -4.82
N ASP A 163 5.44 9.17 -4.56
CA ASP A 163 5.42 10.42 -3.76
C ASP A 163 5.59 10.13 -2.27
N ASN A 164 4.98 9.04 -1.80
CA ASN A 164 5.05 8.59 -0.43
C ASN A 164 5.38 7.10 -0.36
N ILE A 165 6.29 6.74 0.55
CA ILE A 165 6.60 5.36 0.91
C ILE A 165 6.45 5.22 2.42
N TRP A 166 5.53 4.36 2.84
CA TRP A 166 5.23 4.06 4.23
C TRP A 166 5.59 2.61 4.52
N ILE A 167 6.44 2.41 5.53
CA ILE A 167 6.79 1.08 6.01
C ILE A 167 6.02 0.82 7.29
N VAL A 168 5.16 -0.18 7.26
CA VAL A 168 4.26 -0.54 8.35
C VAL A 168 4.94 -1.51 9.29
N GLY A 169 5.30 -1.05 10.49
CA GLY A 169 5.71 -1.89 11.61
C GLY A 169 4.50 -2.36 12.43
N ARG A 170 4.65 -3.46 13.18
CA ARG A 170 3.59 -4.01 14.03
C ARG A 170 4.13 -4.43 15.38
N GLN A 171 3.40 -4.08 16.43
CA GLN A 171 3.60 -4.52 17.80
C GLN A 171 2.31 -5.14 18.33
N GLN A 172 2.42 -6.14 19.19
CA GLN A 172 1.26 -6.75 19.84
C GLN A 172 0.77 -5.84 20.98
N ASP A 173 -0.53 -5.59 21.00
CA ASP A 173 -1.20 -5.01 22.17
C ASP A 173 -1.65 -6.14 23.09
N LYS A 174 -1.11 -6.18 24.29
CA LYS A 174 -1.34 -7.26 25.24
C LYS A 174 -1.87 -6.73 26.57
N GLN A 175 -2.89 -7.42 27.09
CA GLN A 175 -3.36 -7.28 28.45
C GLN A 175 -3.02 -8.57 29.23
N GLY A 176 -1.92 -8.54 29.99
CA GLY A 176 -1.35 -9.75 30.56
C GLY A 176 -0.79 -10.67 29.48
N THR A 177 -1.31 -11.90 29.38
CA THR A 177 -0.93 -12.88 28.34
C THR A 177 -1.82 -12.82 27.10
N GLU A 178 -2.96 -12.15 27.17
CA GLU A 178 -3.94 -12.08 26.10
C GLU A 178 -3.62 -10.96 25.11
N ILE A 179 -3.67 -11.27 23.81
CA ILE A 179 -3.51 -10.26 22.74
C ILE A 179 -4.90 -9.66 22.48
N LYS A 180 -5.06 -8.35 22.71
CA LYS A 180 -6.29 -7.60 22.46
C LYS A 180 -6.33 -6.93 21.09
N GLY A 181 -5.17 -6.79 20.46
CA GLY A 181 -5.05 -6.14 19.18
C GLY A 181 -3.60 -5.96 18.75
N TYR A 182 -3.39 -4.99 17.88
CA TYR A 182 -2.07 -4.58 17.43
C TYR A 182 -1.90 -3.06 17.43
N HIS A 183 -0.70 -2.62 17.77
CA HIS A 183 -0.24 -1.27 17.47
C HIS A 183 0.60 -1.32 16.21
N PHE A 184 0.12 -0.67 15.16
CA PHE A 184 0.88 -0.46 13.93
C PHE A 184 1.59 0.88 14.00
N VAL A 185 2.80 0.94 13.47
CA VAL A 185 3.56 2.18 13.34
C VAL A 185 3.90 2.37 11.87
N ILE A 186 3.30 3.36 11.26
CA ILE A 186 3.65 3.77 9.90
C ILE A 186 4.91 4.62 9.98
N ASN A 187 6.02 4.10 9.46
CA ASN A 187 7.27 4.83 9.32
C ASN A 187 7.29 5.47 7.94
N VAL A 188 7.37 6.80 7.89
CA VAL A 188 7.46 7.56 6.64
C VAL A 188 8.90 7.45 6.12
N GLU A 189 9.13 6.52 5.19
CA GLU A 189 10.45 6.30 4.58
C GLU A 189 10.77 7.38 3.55
N LYS A 190 9.78 7.77 2.76
CA LYS A 190 9.86 8.84 1.76
C LYS A 190 8.56 9.63 1.74
N SER A 191 8.66 10.96 1.62
CA SER A 191 7.50 11.80 1.34
C SER A 191 7.93 13.09 0.66
N ARG A 192 7.04 13.62 -0.21
CA ARG A 192 7.17 14.97 -0.77
C ARG A 192 6.49 16.03 0.10
N TYR A 193 5.64 15.62 1.04
CA TYR A 193 4.71 16.53 1.73
C TYR A 193 4.95 16.62 3.24
N VAL A 194 5.49 15.57 3.84
CA VAL A 194 5.73 15.51 5.28
C VAL A 194 7.18 15.10 5.58
N LYS A 195 7.63 15.39 6.79
CA LYS A 195 8.98 15.06 7.24
C LYS A 195 9.22 13.55 7.17
N GLU A 196 10.25 13.13 6.46
CA GLU A 196 10.71 11.75 6.43
C GLU A 196 11.12 11.28 7.83
N LYS A 197 11.03 9.97 8.07
CA LYS A 197 11.25 9.33 9.38
C LYS A 197 10.23 9.70 10.46
N SER A 198 9.15 10.41 10.10
CA SER A 198 8.00 10.56 10.98
C SER A 198 7.36 9.21 11.24
N LYS A 199 6.77 9.06 12.44
CA LYS A 199 6.08 7.83 12.85
C LYS A 199 4.64 8.16 13.14
N ILE A 200 3.71 7.38 12.59
CA ILE A 200 2.27 7.54 12.80
C ILE A 200 1.77 6.26 13.46
N PRO A 201 1.47 6.28 14.77
CA PRO A 201 0.92 5.12 15.46
C PRO A 201 -0.56 4.95 15.12
N ILE A 202 -0.97 3.69 14.89
CA ILE A 202 -2.36 3.31 14.62
C ILE A 202 -2.67 2.07 15.46
N SER A 203 -3.66 2.15 16.35
CA SER A 203 -4.13 1.03 17.15
C SER A 203 -5.29 0.33 16.44
N VAL A 204 -5.27 -0.99 16.46
CA VAL A 204 -6.34 -1.85 15.92
C VAL A 204 -6.68 -2.88 16.97
N SER A 205 -7.91 -2.84 17.48
CA SER A 205 -8.44 -3.81 18.42
C SER A 205 -9.25 -4.88 17.71
N TRP A 206 -9.37 -6.07 18.31
CA TRP A 206 -10.16 -7.16 17.73
C TRP A 206 -11.66 -6.85 17.71
N ASP A 207 -12.15 -6.12 18.72
CA ASP A 207 -13.58 -5.86 18.88
C ASP A 207 -14.02 -4.55 18.19
N GLY A 208 -13.10 -3.57 18.07
CA GLY A 208 -13.43 -2.22 17.57
C GLY A 208 -12.80 -1.84 16.23
N GLY A 209 -11.93 -2.69 15.67
CA GLY A 209 -11.21 -2.36 14.43
C GLY A 209 -10.18 -1.26 14.64
N VAL A 210 -10.01 -0.38 13.65
CA VAL A 210 -9.07 0.73 13.71
C VAL A 210 -9.60 1.82 14.66
N GLU A 211 -8.81 2.17 15.68
CA GLU A 211 -9.16 3.23 16.60
C GLU A 211 -9.06 4.60 15.93
N TYR A 212 -10.18 5.29 15.83
CA TYR A 212 -10.31 6.56 15.11
C TYR A 212 -9.35 7.66 15.58
N TRP A 213 -9.04 7.69 16.88
CA TRP A 213 -8.18 8.69 17.50
C TRP A 213 -6.73 8.25 17.71
N SER A 214 -6.33 7.15 17.07
CA SER A 214 -4.95 6.64 17.18
C SER A 214 -3.93 7.70 16.82
N GLY A 215 -2.92 7.85 17.68
CA GLY A 215 -1.81 8.78 17.47
C GLY A 215 -2.16 10.27 17.61
N LEU A 216 -3.43 10.62 17.82
CA LEU A 216 -3.83 12.03 17.93
C LEU A 216 -3.11 12.75 19.11
N LEU A 217 -2.94 12.05 20.24
CA LEU A 217 -2.24 12.61 21.40
C LEU A 217 -0.77 12.93 21.06
N ASP A 218 -0.08 12.04 20.35
CA ASP A 218 1.32 12.24 19.95
C ASP A 218 1.46 13.41 18.98
N VAL A 219 0.53 13.55 18.04
CA VAL A 219 0.47 14.69 17.12
C VAL A 219 0.20 15.98 17.87
N ALA A 220 -0.76 15.98 18.80
CA ALA A 220 -1.11 17.15 19.62
C ALA A 220 0.05 17.59 20.52
N LEU A 221 0.78 16.64 21.13
CA LEU A 221 1.99 16.93 21.91
C LEU A 221 3.10 17.50 21.00
N SER A 222 3.33 16.91 19.84
CA SER A 222 4.35 17.37 18.89
C SER A 222 4.04 18.77 18.35
N GLY A 223 2.76 19.08 18.17
CA GLY A 223 2.28 20.39 17.73
C GLY A 223 2.12 21.43 18.83
N ASN A 224 2.45 21.08 20.10
CA ASN A 224 2.26 21.93 21.29
C ASN A 224 0.80 22.34 21.56
N TYR A 225 -0.18 21.57 21.04
CA TYR A 225 -1.61 21.78 21.34
C TYR A 225 -1.97 21.30 22.75
N VAL A 226 -1.21 20.35 23.28
CA VAL A 226 -1.30 19.84 24.66
C VAL A 226 0.09 19.70 25.25
N SER A 227 0.21 19.75 26.56
CA SER A 227 1.47 19.54 27.30
C SER A 227 1.28 18.46 28.35
N LYS A 228 2.34 17.70 28.62
CA LYS A 228 2.38 16.79 29.79
C LYS A 228 2.68 17.60 31.03
N PRO A 229 1.84 17.57 32.09
CA PRO A 229 2.03 18.41 33.27
C PRO A 229 3.22 18.00 34.12
N SER A 230 3.74 16.77 34.00
CA SER A 230 4.97 16.30 34.67
C SER A 230 5.50 15.03 34.00
N ALA A 231 6.80 14.76 34.17
CA ALA A 231 7.40 13.48 33.76
C ALA A 231 6.93 12.39 34.74
N GLY A 232 5.94 11.58 34.36
CA GLY A 232 5.47 10.50 35.22
C GLY A 232 4.01 10.09 35.07
N TRP A 233 3.46 10.27 33.89
CA TRP A 233 2.17 9.69 33.52
C TRP A 233 2.37 8.66 32.44
#